data_75614bdb363aa50119df22f1985b1c97
#
_entry.id   75614bdb363aa50119df22f1985b1c97
#
_cell.length_a   1.000
_cell.length_b   1.000
_cell.length_c   1.000
_cell.angle_alpha   90.00
_cell.angle_beta   90.00
_cell.angle_gamma   90.00
#
_symmetry.space_group_name_H-M   'P 1'
#
loop_
_entity.id
_entity.type
_entity.pdbx_description
1 polymer ?
#
loop_
_entity_poly.entity_id
_entity_poly.type
_entity_poly.pdbx_seq_one_letter_code
_entity_poly.pdbx_strand_id
1 'polypeptide(L)'
;RMKAIYWDESNMGTTFDAREIPEELRAEAETWREKMVEVAAEADEELLERFLENGELSESEIRRGLRARTLSGDIVVTMCGSAFKNKGVQAMLDAVVDYMPSPVDVPAIKGHIDEDTEGERAADDSAPFAALAFKIATDPFVGNLTFFRVYSGVLNSGDTILNPVKSKKE
;
A
#
# COMPACT_ATOMS: atom_id res chain seq x y z
N ARG A 1 16.21 1.56 -9.78
CA ARG A 1 17.24 0.77 -10.48
C ARG A 1 17.28 1.19 -11.94
N MET A 2 18.38 1.64 -12.46
CA MET A 2 18.52 2.02 -13.87
C MET A 2 18.71 0.76 -14.74
N LYS A 3 17.62 0.03 -14.99
CA LYS A 3 17.60 -1.21 -15.77
C LYS A 3 16.33 -1.33 -16.59
N ALA A 4 16.43 -1.89 -17.77
CA ALA A 4 15.29 -2.28 -18.61
C ALA A 4 14.89 -3.72 -18.26
N ILE A 5 13.59 -3.96 -18.09
CA ILE A 5 13.04 -5.28 -17.76
C ILE A 5 12.39 -5.88 -19.00
N TYR A 6 12.85 -7.07 -19.36
CA TYR A 6 12.35 -7.84 -20.51
C TYR A 6 11.68 -9.12 -20.00
N TRP A 7 10.36 -9.19 -20.09
CA TRP A 7 9.60 -10.37 -19.69
C TRP A 7 9.65 -11.45 -20.77
N ASP A 8 9.80 -12.71 -20.34
CA ASP A 8 9.74 -13.85 -21.23
C ASP A 8 8.28 -14.16 -21.60
N GLU A 9 7.93 -13.96 -22.87
CA GLU A 9 6.58 -14.20 -23.37
C GLU A 9 6.26 -15.70 -23.50
N SER A 10 7.27 -16.56 -23.59
CA SER A 10 7.08 -18.02 -23.72
C SER A 10 6.46 -18.67 -22.49
N ASN A 11 6.69 -18.05 -21.31
CA ASN A 11 6.15 -18.50 -20.02
C ASN A 11 5.13 -17.52 -19.40
N MET A 12 4.48 -16.73 -20.25
CA MET A 12 3.47 -15.75 -19.84
C MET A 12 3.99 -14.73 -18.81
N GLY A 13 5.25 -14.26 -18.96
CA GLY A 13 5.81 -13.23 -18.11
C GLY A 13 6.17 -13.66 -16.69
N THR A 14 6.28 -14.96 -16.41
CA THR A 14 6.64 -15.47 -15.08
C THR A 14 8.10 -15.18 -14.75
N THR A 15 8.97 -15.13 -15.75
CA THR A 15 10.37 -14.77 -15.62
C THR A 15 10.69 -13.51 -16.42
N PHE A 16 11.74 -12.83 -16.02
CA PHE A 16 12.23 -11.63 -16.71
C PHE A 16 13.76 -11.53 -16.61
N ASP A 17 14.34 -10.82 -17.57
CA ASP A 17 15.73 -10.41 -17.57
C ASP A 17 15.83 -8.91 -17.28
N ALA A 18 16.80 -8.54 -16.42
CA ALA A 18 17.17 -7.15 -16.22
C ALA A 18 18.40 -6.83 -17.07
N ARG A 19 18.26 -5.93 -18.04
CA ARG A 19 19.30 -5.54 -18.99
C ARG A 19 19.64 -4.06 -18.86
N GLU A 20 20.71 -3.62 -19.53
CA GLU A 20 21.00 -2.20 -19.69
C GLU A 20 19.85 -1.50 -20.44
N ILE A 21 19.61 -0.24 -20.09
CA ILE A 21 18.62 0.58 -20.79
C ILE A 21 19.12 0.83 -22.23
N PRO A 22 18.29 0.63 -23.26
CA PRO A 22 18.63 0.98 -24.63
C PRO A 22 19.14 2.42 -24.73
N GLU A 23 20.16 2.64 -25.59
CA GLU A 23 20.84 3.93 -25.67
C GLU A 23 19.89 5.08 -26.01
N GLU A 24 18.90 4.82 -26.89
CA GLU A 24 17.88 5.79 -27.28
C GLU A 24 16.94 6.23 -26.14
N LEU A 25 16.84 5.45 -25.07
CA LEU A 25 15.99 5.72 -23.89
C LEU A 25 16.78 6.18 -22.67
N ARG A 26 18.10 6.12 -22.73
CA ARG A 26 18.97 6.37 -21.57
C ARG A 26 18.82 7.79 -21.03
N ALA A 27 18.91 8.79 -21.87
CA ALA A 27 18.81 10.20 -21.46
C ALA A 27 17.44 10.52 -20.83
N GLU A 28 16.36 9.96 -21.38
CA GLU A 28 15.03 10.12 -20.81
C GLU A 28 14.93 9.42 -19.45
N ALA A 29 15.46 8.19 -19.31
CA ALA A 29 15.43 7.45 -18.07
C ALA A 29 16.24 8.13 -16.96
N GLU A 30 17.39 8.73 -17.30
CA GLU A 30 18.22 9.51 -16.37
C GLU A 30 17.44 10.75 -15.87
N THR A 31 16.81 11.48 -16.77
CA THR A 31 15.97 12.65 -16.42
C THR A 31 14.82 12.28 -15.47
N TRP A 32 14.13 11.18 -15.73
CA TRP A 32 13.04 10.73 -14.86
C TRP A 32 13.54 10.19 -13.52
N ARG A 33 14.73 9.53 -13.51
CA ARG A 33 15.33 9.11 -12.26
C ARG A 33 15.71 10.30 -11.39
N GLU A 34 16.35 11.31 -11.96
CA GLU A 34 16.73 12.53 -11.24
C GLU A 34 15.52 13.19 -10.58
N LYS A 35 14.45 13.41 -11.33
CA LYS A 35 13.18 13.94 -10.80
C LYS A 35 12.60 13.08 -9.67
N MET A 36 12.66 11.76 -9.81
CA MET A 36 12.16 10.85 -8.78
C MET A 36 12.99 10.94 -7.50
N VAL A 37 14.33 11.04 -7.62
CA VAL A 37 15.23 11.17 -6.47
C VAL A 37 15.04 12.51 -5.78
N GLU A 38 14.92 13.60 -6.53
CA GLU A 38 14.60 14.93 -6.02
C GLU A 38 13.29 14.93 -5.22
N VAL A 39 12.23 14.37 -5.80
CA VAL A 39 10.93 14.22 -5.11
C VAL A 39 11.05 13.39 -3.84
N ALA A 40 11.86 12.33 -3.83
CA ALA A 40 12.08 11.54 -2.62
C ALA A 40 12.88 12.31 -1.55
N ALA A 41 13.85 13.11 -1.98
CA ALA A 41 14.69 13.92 -1.08
C ALA A 41 13.89 14.99 -0.31
N GLU A 42 12.84 15.54 -0.92
CA GLU A 42 11.98 16.54 -0.29
C GLU A 42 11.13 16.00 0.87
N ALA A 43 11.23 14.71 1.22
CA ALA A 43 10.44 14.12 2.28
C ALA A 43 10.86 14.57 3.68
N ASP A 44 12.14 14.77 3.91
CA ASP A 44 12.70 15.25 5.16
C ASP A 44 14.07 15.96 4.96
N GLU A 45 14.49 16.74 5.96
CA GLU A 45 15.74 17.51 5.91
C GLU A 45 16.97 16.60 5.74
N GLU A 46 17.00 15.44 6.38
CA GLU A 46 18.11 14.48 6.29
C GLU A 46 18.32 13.98 4.85
N LEU A 47 17.23 13.60 4.18
CA LEU A 47 17.30 13.14 2.79
C LEU A 47 17.69 14.27 1.85
N LEU A 48 17.18 15.47 2.11
CA LEU A 48 17.49 16.64 1.30
C LEU A 48 18.98 17.03 1.42
N GLU A 49 19.53 17.07 2.63
CA GLU A 49 20.97 17.34 2.86
C GLU A 49 21.83 16.29 2.14
N ARG A 50 21.52 15.01 2.29
CA ARG A 50 22.27 13.94 1.61
C ARG A 50 22.23 14.04 0.09
N PHE A 51 21.06 14.40 -0.45
CA PHE A 51 20.93 14.60 -1.90
C PHE A 51 21.75 15.80 -2.38
N LEU A 52 21.75 16.90 -1.64
CA LEU A 52 22.54 18.10 -1.97
C LEU A 52 24.06 17.85 -1.88
N GLU A 53 24.49 17.03 -0.93
CA GLU A 53 25.92 16.69 -0.75
C GLU A 53 26.44 15.68 -1.79
N ASN A 54 25.64 14.66 -2.10
CA ASN A 54 26.11 13.50 -2.88
C ASN A 54 25.53 13.45 -4.31
N GLY A 55 24.47 14.22 -4.59
CA GLY A 55 23.75 14.20 -5.87
C GLY A 55 22.87 12.96 -6.07
N GLU A 56 22.89 11.99 -5.13
CA GLU A 56 22.13 10.75 -5.19
C GLU A 56 21.67 10.28 -3.81
N LEU A 57 20.60 9.44 -3.81
CA LEU A 57 20.12 8.69 -2.65
C LEU A 57 20.22 7.19 -2.93
N SER A 58 20.43 6.40 -1.89
CA SER A 58 20.34 4.94 -1.97
C SER A 58 18.91 4.47 -2.29
N GLU A 59 18.76 3.23 -2.76
CA GLU A 59 17.43 2.64 -3.05
C GLU A 59 16.51 2.66 -1.83
N SER A 60 17.03 2.40 -0.63
CA SER A 60 16.27 2.42 0.62
C SER A 60 15.82 3.83 1.01
N GLU A 61 16.66 4.83 0.80
CA GLU A 61 16.34 6.24 1.06
C GLU A 61 15.28 6.75 0.08
N ILE A 62 15.40 6.43 -1.20
CA ILE A 62 14.37 6.75 -2.20
C ILE A 62 13.03 6.14 -1.80
N ARG A 63 12.99 4.85 -1.41
CA ARG A 63 11.76 4.20 -0.96
C ARG A 63 11.18 4.86 0.28
N ARG A 64 12.03 5.19 1.28
CA ARG A 64 11.62 5.90 2.50
C ARG A 64 10.98 7.24 2.16
N GLY A 65 11.63 8.04 1.33
CA GLY A 65 11.13 9.35 0.93
C GLY A 65 9.83 9.28 0.14
N LEU A 66 9.75 8.42 -0.87
CA LEU A 66 8.52 8.23 -1.65
C LEU A 66 7.37 7.70 -0.78
N ARG A 67 7.64 6.77 0.17
CA ARG A 67 6.62 6.30 1.09
C ARG A 67 6.11 7.44 1.98
N ALA A 68 6.99 8.20 2.60
CA ALA A 68 6.60 9.30 3.50
C ALA A 68 5.69 10.29 2.77
N ARG A 69 6.06 10.70 1.56
CA ARG A 69 5.27 11.64 0.76
C ARG A 69 3.98 11.04 0.18
N THR A 70 3.93 9.73 -0.02
CA THR A 70 2.68 9.05 -0.39
C THR A 70 1.71 9.00 0.78
N LEU A 71 2.21 8.71 2.00
CA LEU A 71 1.39 8.65 3.21
C LEU A 71 0.86 10.03 3.63
N SER A 72 1.62 11.10 3.40
CA SER A 72 1.15 12.49 3.61
C SER A 72 0.15 12.96 2.55
N GLY A 73 0.09 12.29 1.40
CA GLY A 73 -0.77 12.66 0.28
C GLY A 73 -0.16 13.71 -0.66
N ASP A 74 1.13 14.03 -0.52
CA ASP A 74 1.82 15.02 -1.34
C ASP A 74 2.08 14.52 -2.76
N ILE A 75 2.25 13.20 -2.92
CA ILE A 75 2.52 12.57 -4.21
C ILE A 75 1.68 11.31 -4.42
N VAL A 76 1.56 10.91 -5.66
CA VAL A 76 1.01 9.61 -6.08
C VAL A 76 2.06 8.87 -6.91
N VAL A 77 2.55 7.74 -6.39
CA VAL A 77 3.46 6.87 -7.13
C VAL A 77 2.72 6.22 -8.29
N THR A 78 3.19 6.44 -9.49
CA THR A 78 2.58 5.92 -10.72
C THR A 78 3.48 4.87 -11.36
N MET A 79 2.90 3.76 -11.75
CA MET A 79 3.59 2.65 -12.40
C MET A 79 2.83 2.19 -13.64
N CYS A 80 3.51 1.57 -14.58
CA CYS A 80 2.89 0.97 -15.74
C CYS A 80 3.15 -0.53 -15.81
N GLY A 81 2.20 -1.27 -16.38
CA GLY A 81 2.30 -2.71 -16.55
C GLY A 81 1.20 -3.24 -17.46
N SER A 82 1.21 -4.53 -17.73
CA SER A 82 0.19 -5.22 -18.50
C SER A 82 -0.24 -6.50 -17.77
N ALA A 83 -1.35 -6.44 -17.03
CA ALA A 83 -1.85 -7.56 -16.24
C ALA A 83 -2.18 -8.79 -17.10
N PHE A 84 -2.81 -8.61 -18.25
CA PHE A 84 -3.12 -9.70 -19.19
C PHE A 84 -1.89 -10.43 -19.72
N LYS A 85 -0.73 -9.75 -19.77
CA LYS A 85 0.55 -10.32 -20.17
C LYS A 85 1.45 -10.65 -18.98
N ASN A 86 0.95 -10.49 -17.77
CA ASN A 86 1.69 -10.66 -16.51
C ASN A 86 3.00 -9.85 -16.46
N LYS A 87 3.02 -8.66 -17.09
CA LYS A 87 4.18 -7.77 -17.10
C LYS A 87 4.04 -6.69 -16.03
N GLY A 88 4.99 -6.64 -15.09
CA GLY A 88 5.03 -5.65 -14.03
C GLY A 88 4.09 -5.90 -12.85
N VAL A 89 3.39 -7.06 -12.79
CA VAL A 89 2.45 -7.37 -11.70
C VAL A 89 3.16 -7.51 -10.37
N GLN A 90 4.29 -8.21 -10.33
CA GLN A 90 5.08 -8.39 -9.11
C GLN A 90 5.58 -7.03 -8.58
N ALA A 91 6.12 -6.18 -9.47
CA ALA A 91 6.58 -4.84 -9.09
C ALA A 91 5.44 -3.95 -8.58
N MET A 92 4.23 -4.11 -9.11
CA MET A 92 3.05 -3.41 -8.61
C MET A 92 2.66 -3.90 -7.21
N LEU A 93 2.71 -5.21 -6.96
CA LEU A 93 2.44 -5.76 -5.61
C LEU A 93 3.49 -5.31 -4.60
N ASP A 94 4.77 -5.29 -4.99
CA ASP A 94 5.85 -4.74 -4.17
C ASP A 94 5.60 -3.26 -3.85
N ALA A 95 5.16 -2.47 -4.83
CA ALA A 95 4.84 -1.06 -4.63
C ALA A 95 3.64 -0.86 -3.70
N VAL A 96 2.64 -1.74 -3.70
CA VAL A 96 1.55 -1.71 -2.72
C VAL A 96 2.11 -1.89 -1.30
N VAL A 97 3.02 -2.85 -1.10
CA VAL A 97 3.67 -3.08 0.20
C VAL A 97 4.57 -1.91 0.59
N ASP A 98 5.35 -1.38 -0.36
CA ASP A 98 6.33 -0.33 -0.10
C ASP A 98 5.67 1.03 0.17
N TYR A 99 4.58 1.38 -0.50
CA TYR A 99 4.06 2.76 -0.52
C TYR A 99 2.65 2.94 0.03
N MET A 100 1.80 1.91 0.08
CA MET A 100 0.45 2.05 0.62
C MET A 100 0.46 2.03 2.15
N PRO A 101 -0.43 2.79 2.81
CA PRO A 101 -0.55 2.75 4.27
C PRO A 101 -1.05 1.40 4.76
N SER A 102 -0.43 0.87 5.79
CA SER A 102 -0.96 -0.23 6.57
C SER A 102 -1.93 0.29 7.65
N PRO A 103 -2.73 -0.58 8.30
CA PRO A 103 -3.60 -0.15 9.39
C PRO A 103 -2.89 0.55 10.55
N VAL A 104 -1.59 0.29 10.76
CA VAL A 104 -0.80 0.95 11.82
C VAL A 104 -0.17 2.28 11.37
N ASP A 105 -0.18 2.58 10.08
CA ASP A 105 0.28 3.86 9.54
C ASP A 105 -0.80 4.95 9.58
N VAL A 106 -2.05 4.56 9.84
CA VAL A 106 -3.19 5.49 9.86
C VAL A 106 -3.64 5.77 11.30
N PRO A 107 -4.22 6.96 11.56
CA PRO A 107 -4.75 7.27 12.89
C PRO A 107 -5.83 6.27 13.33
N ALA A 108 -5.99 6.13 14.66
CA ALA A 108 -7.09 5.36 15.24
C ALA A 108 -8.44 5.82 14.69
N ILE A 109 -9.34 4.87 14.41
CA ILE A 109 -10.68 5.21 13.95
C ILE A 109 -11.46 5.85 15.10
N LYS A 110 -12.12 6.97 14.81
CA LYS A 110 -13.00 7.67 15.75
C LYS A 110 -14.46 7.28 15.50
N GLY A 111 -15.22 7.22 16.56
CA GLY A 111 -16.64 6.91 16.52
C GLY A 111 -17.32 7.22 17.84
N HIS A 112 -18.59 6.89 17.95
CA HIS A 112 -19.37 7.05 19.18
C HIS A 112 -19.52 5.71 19.89
N ILE A 113 -19.27 5.68 21.19
CA ILE A 113 -19.53 4.53 22.05
C ILE A 113 -21.02 4.51 22.41
N ASP A 114 -21.58 5.68 22.69
CA ASP A 114 -22.99 5.97 22.92
C ASP A 114 -23.33 7.36 22.35
N GLU A 115 -24.56 7.88 22.59
CA GLU A 115 -25.03 9.15 22.02
C GLU A 115 -24.16 10.36 22.42
N ASP A 116 -23.54 10.32 23.60
CA ASP A 116 -22.82 11.45 24.19
C ASP A 116 -21.30 11.22 24.29
N THR A 117 -20.82 9.99 24.06
CA THR A 117 -19.44 9.61 24.32
C THR A 117 -18.70 9.28 23.02
N GLU A 118 -17.72 10.12 22.67
CA GLU A 118 -16.77 9.79 21.62
C GLU A 118 -15.74 8.75 22.10
N GLY A 119 -15.30 7.90 21.21
CA GLY A 119 -14.25 6.94 21.46
C GLY A 119 -13.40 6.69 20.21
N GLU A 120 -12.26 6.08 20.43
CA GLU A 120 -11.38 5.69 19.33
C GLU A 120 -10.95 4.23 19.46
N ARG A 121 -10.55 3.64 18.33
CA ARG A 121 -9.97 2.30 18.25
C ARG A 121 -8.71 2.34 17.40
N ALA A 122 -7.60 2.05 18.04
CA ALA A 122 -6.32 1.84 17.35
C ALA A 122 -6.29 0.45 16.70
N ALA A 123 -5.49 0.29 15.66
CA ALA A 123 -5.23 -0.99 15.02
C ALA A 123 -4.30 -1.84 15.94
N ASP A 124 -4.88 -2.50 16.92
CA ASP A 124 -4.21 -3.30 17.94
C ASP A 124 -5.01 -4.58 18.18
N ASP A 125 -4.38 -5.73 18.00
CA ASP A 125 -4.99 -7.07 18.19
C ASP A 125 -5.44 -7.32 19.63
N SER A 126 -4.79 -6.67 20.61
CA SER A 126 -5.13 -6.78 22.03
C SER A 126 -6.29 -5.88 22.46
N ALA A 127 -6.69 -4.94 21.61
CA ALA A 127 -7.79 -4.03 21.89
C ALA A 127 -9.17 -4.71 21.75
N PRO A 128 -10.24 -4.12 22.31
CA PRO A 128 -11.60 -4.62 22.10
C PRO A 128 -11.95 -4.69 20.62
N PHE A 129 -12.61 -5.78 20.21
CA PHE A 129 -13.01 -5.97 18.82
C PHE A 129 -13.94 -4.86 18.34
N ALA A 130 -13.61 -4.29 17.19
CA ALA A 130 -14.45 -3.35 16.47
C ALA A 130 -14.30 -3.57 14.96
N ALA A 131 -15.43 -3.66 14.26
CA ALA A 131 -15.46 -3.88 12.82
C ALA A 131 -16.66 -3.18 12.18
N LEU A 132 -16.54 -2.90 10.88
CA LEU A 132 -17.63 -2.37 10.05
C LEU A 132 -18.00 -3.38 8.97
N ALA A 133 -19.23 -3.84 8.97
CA ALA A 133 -19.81 -4.59 7.85
C ALA A 133 -20.16 -3.61 6.72
N PHE A 134 -19.55 -3.77 5.56
CA PHE A 134 -19.65 -2.83 4.44
C PHE A 134 -20.26 -3.42 3.18
N LYS A 135 -20.37 -4.76 3.08
CA LYS A 135 -20.91 -5.43 1.89
C LYS A 135 -21.55 -6.76 2.25
N ILE A 136 -22.70 -7.05 1.62
CA ILE A 136 -23.31 -8.38 1.61
C ILE A 136 -23.27 -8.89 0.18
N ALA A 137 -22.87 -10.14 -0.01
CA ALA A 137 -22.91 -10.83 -1.29
C ALA A 137 -23.56 -12.21 -1.10
N THR A 138 -24.17 -12.73 -2.16
CA THR A 138 -24.73 -14.09 -2.17
C THR A 138 -23.80 -15.00 -2.96
N ASP A 139 -23.35 -16.07 -2.32
CA ASP A 139 -22.59 -17.14 -2.93
C ASP A 139 -23.50 -18.33 -3.18
N PRO A 140 -23.46 -18.98 -4.37
CA PRO A 140 -24.33 -20.11 -4.71
C PRO A 140 -24.16 -21.33 -3.80
N PHE A 141 -22.99 -21.49 -3.16
CA PHE A 141 -22.66 -22.66 -2.36
C PHE A 141 -22.71 -22.40 -0.87
N VAL A 142 -22.34 -21.20 -0.43
CA VAL A 142 -22.22 -20.82 1.00
C VAL A 142 -23.43 -20.02 1.46
N GLY A 143 -24.18 -19.40 0.56
CA GLY A 143 -25.28 -18.52 0.88
C GLY A 143 -24.84 -17.06 1.07
N ASN A 144 -25.41 -16.38 2.08
CA ASN A 144 -25.09 -14.97 2.31
C ASN A 144 -23.74 -14.80 3.00
N LEU A 145 -22.85 -14.03 2.37
CA LEU A 145 -21.56 -13.63 2.88
C LEU A 145 -21.62 -12.17 3.31
N THR A 146 -21.23 -11.89 4.53
CA THR A 146 -21.07 -10.52 5.03
C THR A 146 -19.59 -10.17 5.07
N PHE A 147 -19.19 -9.17 4.29
CA PHE A 147 -17.82 -8.66 4.29
C PHE A 147 -17.71 -7.54 5.33
N PHE A 148 -16.72 -7.64 6.18
CA PHE A 148 -16.46 -6.63 7.20
C PHE A 148 -14.97 -6.31 7.29
N ARG A 149 -14.66 -5.09 7.70
CA ARG A 149 -13.29 -4.67 8.00
C ARG A 149 -13.12 -4.59 9.50
N VAL A 150 -12.14 -5.33 10.02
CA VAL A 150 -11.72 -5.23 11.41
C VAL A 150 -10.85 -3.98 11.57
N TYR A 151 -11.15 -3.15 12.56
CA TYR A 151 -10.37 -1.96 12.92
C TYR A 151 -9.55 -2.17 14.19
N SER A 152 -10.02 -3.00 15.11
CA SER A 152 -9.28 -3.38 16.32
C SER A 152 -9.72 -4.75 16.82
N GLY A 153 -8.86 -5.38 17.61
CA GLY A 153 -9.08 -6.72 18.13
C GLY A 153 -8.99 -7.81 17.08
N VAL A 154 -9.32 -9.03 17.47
CA VAL A 154 -9.29 -10.24 16.64
C VAL A 154 -10.65 -10.90 16.66
N LEU A 155 -11.06 -11.49 15.54
CA LEU A 155 -12.24 -12.34 15.42
C LEU A 155 -11.83 -13.71 14.87
N ASN A 156 -12.08 -14.77 15.65
CA ASN A 156 -11.82 -16.13 15.23
C ASN A 156 -13.08 -16.81 14.70
N SER A 157 -12.90 -17.86 13.94
CA SER A 157 -14.03 -18.68 13.49
C SER A 157 -14.78 -19.28 14.70
N GLY A 158 -16.08 -19.05 14.74
CA GLY A 158 -16.95 -19.51 15.84
C GLY A 158 -17.12 -18.50 16.98
N ASP A 159 -16.41 -17.39 16.96
CA ASP A 159 -16.62 -16.31 17.92
C ASP A 159 -18.01 -15.67 17.74
N THR A 160 -18.56 -15.16 18.83
CA THR A 160 -19.83 -14.44 18.86
C THR A 160 -19.57 -12.94 18.99
N ILE A 161 -20.14 -12.15 18.11
CA ILE A 161 -20.02 -10.70 18.11
C ILE A 161 -21.34 -10.00 18.41
N LEU A 162 -21.28 -8.80 18.96
CA LEU A 162 -22.44 -7.95 19.16
C LEU A 162 -22.68 -7.11 17.90
N ASN A 163 -23.88 -7.23 17.33
CA ASN A 163 -24.38 -6.31 16.33
C ASN A 163 -25.12 -5.16 17.04
N PRO A 164 -24.53 -3.96 17.16
CA PRO A 164 -25.13 -2.88 17.93
C PRO A 164 -26.38 -2.31 17.26
N VAL A 165 -26.49 -2.37 15.93
CA VAL A 165 -27.67 -1.89 15.20
C VAL A 165 -28.89 -2.73 15.50
N LYS A 166 -28.73 -4.05 15.60
CA LYS A 166 -29.83 -4.99 15.94
C LYS A 166 -29.89 -5.29 17.43
N SER A 167 -28.96 -4.83 18.24
CA SER A 167 -28.83 -5.17 19.66
C SER A 167 -28.83 -6.70 19.89
N LYS A 168 -28.18 -7.44 18.99
CA LYS A 168 -28.20 -8.92 18.97
C LYS A 168 -26.80 -9.47 18.84
N LYS A 169 -26.59 -10.63 19.48
CA LYS A 169 -25.39 -11.45 19.25
C LYS A 169 -25.57 -12.29 17.99
N GLU A 170 -24.55 -12.33 17.18
CA GLU A 170 -24.48 -13.09 15.92
C GLU A 170 -23.21 -13.90 15.85
#